data_869b71c42771bea3d3fefe94a57ca3b6
#
_entry.id   869b71c42771bea3d3fefe94a57ca3b6
#
_cell.length_a   1.000
_cell.length_b   1.000
_cell.length_c   1.000
_cell.angle_alpha   90.00
_cell.angle_beta   90.00
_cell.angle_gamma   90.00
#
_symmetry.space_group_name_H-M   'P 1'
#
loop_
_entity.id
_entity.type
_entity.pdbx_description
1 polymer ?
#
loop_
_entity_poly.entity_id
_entity_poly.type
_entity_poly.pdbx_seq_one_letter_code
_entity_poly.pdbx_strand_id
1 'polypeptide(L)'
;VTSYDPPRPWTASYAPGVPEDLDPQSGSLVDILDASTRDYPDAPALEFFGRTTPYSELSAEVSRVAAALAAHGVRAGDPVAIVLPNCPQHIVAFYAVLRLGAVVVEHNPLYTARELRKQFEDHGAKHAIVWSKVVKTVQEFPADLRVTTLVSVDVTQAMPLRMRLALRLPIAKARESRAALTEKTSDATPWSQLVRHDPIPETHPRPATGDLAIIQYTSGTTGTPKGAMLTHANLLANAAQARAWVPSIVRGEGCVVYAVLPMFHAYGLTLCLTFAMSMGARLVLFPKFDPDLVLAVTKRHPATFLPLVPPIAERLLAAAEAQGVSLAGTDIAISGAMALPHELVVPFEKATGGYLVEGYGLSECSPVLMANPVAENRVPGTVGLPLPGTECRVVDPDDPHTDVEPGGRGELVVRGPQVFSGYYGKPEATEEVFVDGWFRTGDIVTIDDGGFVRIVDRIKELIITGGFNVAPTEVENVLRQHASIADVAVVGMPSEHSGEEVVAAVVAADGCEVDPDAVRAFARGILTPYKVPRRIVVVDELPKSLIGKVLRRQVKERFLAE
;
A
#
# COMPACT_ATOMS: atom_id res chain seq x y z
N VAL A 1 -36.41 -5.42 -6.33
CA VAL A 1 -35.43 -4.32 -6.35
C VAL A 1 -34.81 -4.36 -7.73
N THR A 2 -35.19 -3.42 -8.60
CA THR A 2 -34.56 -3.23 -9.90
C THR A 2 -33.11 -2.80 -9.62
N SER A 3 -32.13 -3.61 -10.00
CA SER A 3 -30.73 -3.24 -9.94
C SER A 3 -30.51 -2.02 -10.82
N TYR A 4 -30.25 -0.87 -10.23
CA TYR A 4 -29.73 0.29 -10.96
C TYR A 4 -28.32 -0.08 -11.40
N ASP A 5 -28.14 -0.25 -12.70
CA ASP A 5 -26.85 -0.50 -13.33
C ASP A 5 -26.44 0.83 -14.00
N PRO A 6 -25.59 1.64 -13.35
CA PRO A 6 -25.19 2.94 -13.88
C PRO A 6 -24.41 2.75 -15.19
N PRO A 7 -24.56 3.66 -16.16
CA PRO A 7 -23.75 3.61 -17.36
C PRO A 7 -22.26 3.69 -17.00
N ARG A 8 -21.43 2.89 -17.68
CA ARG A 8 -19.96 2.83 -17.49
C ARG A 8 -19.22 3.45 -18.68
N PRO A 9 -19.36 4.78 -18.89
CA PRO A 9 -18.81 5.45 -20.08
C PRO A 9 -17.28 5.33 -20.18
N TRP A 10 -16.59 5.15 -19.05
CA TRP A 10 -15.13 5.01 -18.98
C TRP A 10 -14.57 3.78 -19.68
N THR A 11 -15.38 2.73 -19.90
CA THR A 11 -14.89 1.51 -20.57
C THR A 11 -14.46 1.78 -22.02
N ALA A 12 -15.05 2.77 -22.67
CA ALA A 12 -14.63 3.23 -24.00
C ALA A 12 -13.21 3.83 -24.03
N SER A 13 -12.71 4.27 -22.88
CA SER A 13 -11.38 4.85 -22.71
C SER A 13 -10.32 3.84 -22.24
N TYR A 14 -10.67 2.57 -22.09
CA TYR A 14 -9.71 1.52 -21.69
C TYR A 14 -8.61 1.33 -22.75
N ALA A 15 -7.42 0.93 -22.28
CA ALA A 15 -6.36 0.53 -23.18
C ALA A 15 -6.76 -0.72 -23.99
N PRO A 16 -6.24 -0.88 -25.22
CA PRO A 16 -6.52 -2.08 -26.02
C PRO A 16 -6.20 -3.39 -25.27
N GLY A 17 -7.14 -4.31 -25.25
CA GLY A 17 -7.00 -5.61 -24.59
C GLY A 17 -7.45 -5.64 -23.13
N VAL A 18 -7.81 -4.52 -22.54
CA VAL A 18 -8.43 -4.47 -21.20
C VAL A 18 -9.93 -4.75 -21.35
N PRO A 19 -10.49 -5.79 -20.67
CA PRO A 19 -11.91 -6.11 -20.75
C PRO A 19 -12.74 -5.16 -19.88
N GLU A 20 -14.02 -5.00 -20.18
CA GLU A 20 -14.95 -4.21 -19.37
C GLU A 20 -15.26 -4.87 -18.03
N ASP A 21 -15.41 -6.20 -18.05
CA ASP A 21 -15.69 -7.05 -16.88
C ASP A 21 -14.72 -8.21 -16.79
N LEU A 22 -14.67 -8.82 -15.62
CA LEU A 22 -13.91 -10.04 -15.35
C LEU A 22 -14.87 -11.16 -14.96
N ASP A 23 -14.51 -12.38 -15.32
CA ASP A 23 -15.18 -13.56 -14.79
C ASP A 23 -15.07 -13.60 -13.26
N PRO A 24 -16.16 -14.02 -12.56
CA PRO A 24 -16.11 -14.19 -11.13
C PRO A 24 -14.95 -15.10 -10.71
N GLN A 25 -14.13 -14.62 -9.79
CA GLN A 25 -13.00 -15.39 -9.29
C GLN A 25 -13.49 -16.49 -8.33
N SER A 26 -12.87 -17.66 -8.38
CA SER A 26 -13.17 -18.80 -7.52
C SER A 26 -11.91 -19.34 -6.86
N GLY A 27 -12.08 -20.11 -5.79
CA GLY A 27 -10.96 -20.63 -5.00
C GLY A 27 -10.45 -19.62 -3.99
N SER A 28 -9.18 -19.68 -3.67
CA SER A 28 -8.52 -18.87 -2.65
C SER A 28 -7.19 -18.30 -3.15
N LEU A 29 -6.58 -17.40 -2.39
CA LEU A 29 -5.22 -16.89 -2.68
C LEU A 29 -4.18 -18.02 -2.72
N VAL A 30 -4.41 -19.12 -1.99
CA VAL A 30 -3.53 -20.28 -2.01
C VAL A 30 -3.51 -20.93 -3.39
N ASP A 31 -4.64 -20.94 -4.08
CA ASP A 31 -4.76 -21.51 -5.43
C ASP A 31 -3.97 -20.71 -6.49
N ILE A 32 -3.74 -19.40 -6.25
CA ILE A 32 -2.83 -18.60 -7.08
C ILE A 32 -1.39 -19.16 -7.01
N LEU A 33 -0.89 -19.41 -5.80
CA LEU A 33 0.45 -19.98 -5.61
C LEU A 33 0.55 -21.38 -6.17
N ASP A 34 -0.46 -22.23 -5.94
CA ASP A 34 -0.50 -23.59 -6.45
C ASP A 34 -0.51 -23.63 -7.98
N ALA A 35 -1.29 -22.73 -8.63
CA ALA A 35 -1.31 -22.61 -10.07
C ALA A 35 0.07 -22.22 -10.63
N SER A 36 0.71 -21.22 -10.05
CA SER A 36 2.05 -20.80 -10.47
C SER A 36 3.12 -21.86 -10.18
N THR A 37 2.99 -22.59 -9.07
CA THR A 37 3.87 -23.72 -8.75
C THR A 37 3.73 -24.86 -9.77
N ARG A 38 2.49 -25.16 -10.19
CA ARG A 38 2.23 -26.20 -11.21
C ARG A 38 2.75 -25.79 -12.58
N ASP A 39 2.49 -24.54 -12.98
CA ASP A 39 2.80 -24.04 -14.32
C ASP A 39 4.30 -23.71 -14.49
N TYR A 40 4.98 -23.29 -13.40
CA TYR A 40 6.37 -22.81 -13.41
C TYR A 40 7.21 -23.34 -12.21
N PRO A 41 7.27 -24.66 -11.95
CA PRO A 41 7.85 -25.22 -10.71
C PRO A 41 9.31 -24.81 -10.47
N ASP A 42 10.11 -24.73 -11.54
CA ASP A 42 11.55 -24.45 -11.48
C ASP A 42 11.89 -22.98 -11.70
N ALA A 43 10.89 -22.15 -12.07
CA ALA A 43 11.11 -20.72 -12.25
C ALA A 43 11.35 -20.03 -10.89
N PRO A 44 12.20 -18.99 -10.84
CA PRO A 44 12.43 -18.20 -9.65
C PRO A 44 11.14 -17.50 -9.18
N ALA A 45 10.59 -17.92 -8.05
CA ALA A 45 9.46 -17.23 -7.40
C ALA A 45 9.94 -16.01 -6.62
N LEU A 46 11.03 -16.16 -5.85
CA LEU A 46 11.56 -15.09 -4.99
C LEU A 46 13.04 -14.85 -5.30
N GLU A 47 13.47 -13.59 -5.21
CA GLU A 47 14.88 -13.21 -5.15
C GLU A 47 15.12 -12.29 -3.94
N PHE A 48 16.10 -12.65 -3.10
CA PHE A 48 16.46 -11.88 -1.91
C PHE A 48 17.99 -11.79 -1.78
N PHE A 49 18.56 -10.59 -1.94
CA PHE A 49 20.00 -10.36 -1.98
C PHE A 49 20.76 -11.27 -2.97
N GLY A 50 20.13 -11.65 -4.06
CA GLY A 50 20.68 -12.52 -5.09
C GLY A 50 20.58 -14.03 -4.81
N ARG A 51 19.94 -14.45 -3.71
CA ARG A 51 19.47 -15.83 -3.54
C ARG A 51 18.09 -15.95 -4.18
N THR A 52 17.93 -16.92 -5.04
CA THR A 52 16.66 -17.28 -5.67
C THR A 52 16.03 -18.47 -4.95
N THR A 53 14.71 -18.48 -4.88
CA THR A 53 13.89 -19.59 -4.40
C THR A 53 12.90 -19.94 -5.51
N PRO A 54 12.92 -21.16 -6.08
CA PRO A 54 11.95 -21.55 -7.11
C PRO A 54 10.54 -21.75 -6.52
N TYR A 55 9.51 -21.76 -7.37
CA TYR A 55 8.12 -21.95 -6.95
C TYR A 55 7.91 -23.29 -6.22
N SER A 56 8.55 -24.36 -6.66
CA SER A 56 8.48 -25.67 -6.01
C SER A 56 9.05 -25.64 -4.57
N GLU A 57 10.18 -24.95 -4.34
CA GLU A 57 10.76 -24.79 -3.00
C GLU A 57 9.88 -23.91 -2.11
N LEU A 58 9.35 -22.80 -2.65
CA LEU A 58 8.44 -21.90 -1.95
C LEU A 58 7.18 -22.65 -1.48
N SER A 59 6.50 -23.36 -2.38
CA SER A 59 5.29 -24.12 -2.06
C SER A 59 5.56 -25.22 -1.01
N ALA A 60 6.69 -25.92 -1.12
CA ALA A 60 7.08 -26.92 -0.14
C ALA A 60 7.37 -26.31 1.24
N GLU A 61 7.98 -25.11 1.30
CA GLU A 61 8.22 -24.40 2.56
C GLU A 61 6.91 -23.92 3.18
N VAL A 62 5.99 -23.37 2.38
CA VAL A 62 4.62 -22.97 2.81
C VAL A 62 3.91 -24.18 3.43
N SER A 63 3.94 -25.33 2.81
CA SER A 63 3.30 -26.56 3.30
C SER A 63 3.86 -27.00 4.65
N ARG A 64 5.19 -26.96 4.84
CA ARG A 64 5.83 -27.30 6.12
C ARG A 64 5.51 -26.30 7.23
N VAL A 65 5.54 -25.01 6.93
CA VAL A 65 5.22 -23.96 7.90
C VAL A 65 3.76 -24.00 8.29
N ALA A 66 2.84 -24.26 7.35
CA ALA A 66 1.42 -24.47 7.65
C ALA A 66 1.21 -25.61 8.64
N ALA A 67 1.85 -26.78 8.40
CA ALA A 67 1.77 -27.92 9.31
C ALA A 67 2.31 -27.59 10.72
N ALA A 68 3.45 -26.88 10.78
CA ALA A 68 4.02 -26.44 12.05
C ALA A 68 3.08 -25.49 12.82
N LEU A 69 2.48 -24.52 12.14
CA LEU A 69 1.50 -23.60 12.73
C LEU A 69 0.26 -24.35 13.24
N ALA A 70 -0.27 -25.33 12.47
CA ALA A 70 -1.36 -26.18 12.91
C ALA A 70 -1.00 -26.98 14.16
N ALA A 71 0.23 -27.51 14.24
CA ALA A 71 0.75 -28.20 15.43
C ALA A 71 0.89 -27.26 16.65
N HIS A 72 1.15 -25.99 16.42
CA HIS A 72 1.15 -24.94 17.47
C HIS A 72 -0.25 -24.41 17.82
N GLY A 73 -1.30 -24.99 17.26
CA GLY A 73 -2.69 -24.68 17.63
C GLY A 73 -3.43 -23.70 16.73
N VAL A 74 -2.83 -23.21 15.65
CA VAL A 74 -3.52 -22.35 14.67
C VAL A 74 -4.63 -23.13 13.97
N ARG A 75 -5.83 -22.56 13.90
CA ARG A 75 -7.03 -23.13 13.27
C ARG A 75 -7.61 -22.17 12.24
N ALA A 76 -8.50 -22.67 11.39
CA ALA A 76 -9.27 -21.85 10.46
C ALA A 76 -10.04 -20.75 11.23
N GLY A 77 -10.00 -19.54 10.69
CA GLY A 77 -10.60 -18.34 11.29
C GLY A 77 -9.77 -17.64 12.37
N ASP A 78 -8.68 -18.26 12.87
CA ASP A 78 -7.83 -17.61 13.87
C ASP A 78 -7.06 -16.44 13.25
N PRO A 79 -7.06 -15.24 13.87
CA PRO A 79 -6.17 -14.17 13.45
C PRO A 79 -4.72 -14.51 13.82
N VAL A 80 -3.83 -14.40 12.84
CA VAL A 80 -2.38 -14.58 12.99
C VAL A 80 -1.66 -13.30 12.61
N ALA A 81 -1.01 -12.67 13.58
CA ALA A 81 -0.27 -11.44 13.35
C ALA A 81 1.04 -11.71 12.60
N ILE A 82 1.27 -11.01 11.50
CA ILE A 82 2.55 -10.99 10.76
C ILE A 82 3.17 -9.62 10.94
N VAL A 83 4.36 -9.57 11.56
CA VAL A 83 5.10 -8.34 11.85
C VAL A 83 6.49 -8.45 11.22
N LEU A 84 6.54 -8.43 9.89
CA LEU A 84 7.75 -8.70 9.11
C LEU A 84 8.03 -7.61 8.07
N PRO A 85 9.32 -7.30 7.80
CA PRO A 85 9.68 -6.57 6.60
C PRO A 85 9.54 -7.45 5.36
N ASN A 86 9.71 -6.88 4.17
CA ASN A 86 9.76 -7.64 2.92
C ASN A 86 10.93 -8.65 2.96
N CYS A 87 10.63 -9.92 3.09
CA CYS A 87 11.59 -11.02 3.11
C CYS A 87 10.92 -12.33 2.68
N PRO A 88 11.66 -13.36 2.25
CA PRO A 88 11.09 -14.66 1.86
C PRO A 88 10.18 -15.27 2.93
N GLN A 89 10.56 -15.16 4.21
CA GLN A 89 9.78 -15.68 5.31
C GLN A 89 8.40 -15.01 5.45
N HIS A 90 8.27 -13.73 5.03
CA HIS A 90 6.97 -13.04 4.99
C HIS A 90 6.02 -13.74 4.01
N ILE A 91 6.50 -14.02 2.79
CA ILE A 91 5.71 -14.70 1.75
C ILE A 91 5.28 -16.09 2.22
N VAL A 92 6.21 -16.85 2.78
CA VAL A 92 5.92 -18.19 3.32
C VAL A 92 4.91 -18.12 4.46
N ALA A 93 5.08 -17.17 5.41
CA ALA A 93 4.15 -16.97 6.53
C ALA A 93 2.74 -16.64 6.04
N PHE A 94 2.63 -15.69 5.11
CA PHE A 94 1.38 -15.26 4.51
C PHE A 94 0.61 -16.45 3.92
N TYR A 95 1.23 -17.20 3.01
CA TYR A 95 0.57 -18.35 2.38
C TYR A 95 0.36 -19.53 3.34
N ALA A 96 1.23 -19.73 4.33
CA ALA A 96 1.06 -20.79 5.33
C ALA A 96 -0.14 -20.54 6.25
N VAL A 97 -0.36 -19.30 6.67
CA VAL A 97 -1.54 -18.90 7.45
C VAL A 97 -2.81 -19.10 6.61
N LEU A 98 -2.83 -18.59 5.39
CA LEU A 98 -3.97 -18.76 4.48
C LEU A 98 -4.24 -20.23 4.14
N ARG A 99 -3.21 -21.08 4.02
CA ARG A 99 -3.36 -22.52 3.74
C ARG A 99 -4.12 -23.26 4.84
N LEU A 100 -4.10 -22.73 6.06
CA LEU A 100 -4.88 -23.25 7.20
C LEU A 100 -6.31 -22.70 7.25
N GLY A 101 -6.69 -21.78 6.37
CA GLY A 101 -7.94 -21.02 6.49
C GLY A 101 -7.91 -20.02 7.65
N ALA A 102 -6.74 -19.74 8.21
CA ALA A 102 -6.54 -18.71 9.23
C ALA A 102 -6.43 -17.34 8.59
N VAL A 103 -6.64 -16.29 9.39
CA VAL A 103 -6.73 -14.91 8.93
C VAL A 103 -5.38 -14.21 9.14
N VAL A 104 -4.80 -13.68 8.09
CA VAL A 104 -3.58 -12.85 8.18
C VAL A 104 -3.93 -11.48 8.75
N VAL A 105 -3.14 -11.02 9.73
CA VAL A 105 -3.21 -9.64 10.23
C VAL A 105 -1.84 -8.99 10.02
N GLU A 106 -1.77 -8.12 9.03
CA GLU A 106 -0.53 -7.46 8.64
C GLU A 106 -0.19 -6.25 9.51
N HIS A 107 1.06 -6.18 9.96
CA HIS A 107 1.55 -5.09 10.80
C HIS A 107 2.87 -4.52 10.30
N ASN A 108 3.00 -3.22 10.46
CA ASN A 108 4.25 -2.54 10.23
C ASN A 108 5.29 -2.92 11.31
N PRO A 109 6.41 -3.57 10.97
CA PRO A 109 7.45 -3.96 11.93
C PRO A 109 8.20 -2.78 12.58
N LEU A 110 7.94 -1.55 12.13
CA LEU A 110 8.53 -0.32 12.66
C LEU A 110 7.57 0.44 13.60
N TYR A 111 6.38 -0.10 13.86
CA TYR A 111 5.48 0.50 14.84
C TYR A 111 6.10 0.54 16.24
N THR A 112 5.79 1.61 16.96
CA THR A 112 6.08 1.68 18.39
C THR A 112 5.31 0.59 19.16
N ALA A 113 5.80 0.23 20.34
CA ALA A 113 5.11 -0.74 21.20
C ALA A 113 3.64 -0.34 21.47
N ARG A 114 3.37 0.96 21.60
CA ARG A 114 2.01 1.49 21.81
C ARG A 114 1.10 1.32 20.59
N GLU A 115 1.61 1.58 19.40
CA GLU A 115 0.83 1.43 18.16
C GLU A 115 0.53 -0.04 17.88
N LEU A 116 1.53 -0.90 17.99
CA LEU A 116 1.38 -2.32 17.78
C LEU A 116 0.41 -2.93 18.80
N ARG A 117 0.55 -2.58 20.08
CA ARG A 117 -0.33 -3.03 21.16
C ARG A 117 -1.79 -2.70 20.87
N LYS A 118 -2.12 -1.49 20.44
CA LYS A 118 -3.50 -1.08 20.12
C LYS A 118 -4.15 -1.97 19.05
N GLN A 119 -3.38 -2.41 18.06
CA GLN A 119 -3.90 -3.31 17.05
C GLN A 119 -4.10 -4.73 17.60
N PHE A 120 -3.17 -5.21 18.44
CA PHE A 120 -3.34 -6.51 19.13
C PHE A 120 -4.54 -6.52 20.08
N GLU A 121 -4.85 -5.39 20.74
CA GLU A 121 -6.07 -5.22 21.55
C GLU A 121 -7.34 -5.35 20.69
N ASP A 122 -7.32 -4.86 19.45
CA ASP A 122 -8.48 -4.87 18.56
C ASP A 122 -8.73 -6.26 17.93
N HIS A 123 -7.70 -6.90 17.36
CA HIS A 123 -7.87 -8.20 16.69
C HIS A 123 -7.71 -9.42 17.60
N GLY A 124 -7.11 -9.27 18.77
CA GLY A 124 -6.99 -10.33 19.78
C GLY A 124 -6.15 -11.56 19.38
N ALA A 125 -5.26 -11.45 18.38
CA ALA A 125 -4.46 -12.57 17.89
C ALA A 125 -3.64 -13.23 19.00
N LYS A 126 -3.72 -14.57 19.09
CA LYS A 126 -2.94 -15.41 20.01
C LYS A 126 -1.72 -16.03 19.35
N HIS A 127 -1.57 -15.86 18.04
CA HIS A 127 -0.47 -16.37 17.24
C HIS A 127 0.20 -15.21 16.51
N ALA A 128 1.54 -15.13 16.56
CA ALA A 128 2.28 -14.07 15.92
C ALA A 128 3.60 -14.59 15.31
N ILE A 129 3.89 -14.13 14.10
CA ILE A 129 5.13 -14.38 13.37
C ILE A 129 5.82 -13.03 13.23
N VAL A 130 6.88 -12.83 13.96
CA VAL A 130 7.47 -11.49 14.11
C VAL A 130 8.95 -11.46 13.76
N TRP A 131 9.40 -10.34 13.25
CA TRP A 131 10.81 -10.07 13.08
C TRP A 131 11.55 -10.17 14.42
N SER A 132 12.71 -10.79 14.44
CA SER A 132 13.49 -11.00 15.67
C SER A 132 13.69 -9.73 16.51
N LYS A 133 13.72 -8.56 15.86
CA LYS A 133 13.82 -7.25 16.53
C LYS A 133 12.53 -6.79 17.23
N VAL A 134 11.40 -7.39 16.94
CA VAL A 134 10.08 -7.04 17.51
C VAL A 134 9.63 -8.04 18.56
N VAL A 135 10.32 -9.18 18.70
CA VAL A 135 9.98 -10.24 19.66
C VAL A 135 9.81 -9.71 21.08
N LYS A 136 10.79 -8.94 21.56
CA LYS A 136 10.77 -8.36 22.92
C LYS A 136 9.56 -7.44 23.12
N THR A 137 9.23 -6.61 22.14
CA THR A 137 8.05 -5.73 22.18
C THR A 137 6.76 -6.52 22.39
N VAL A 138 6.60 -7.64 21.66
CA VAL A 138 5.39 -8.49 21.78
C VAL A 138 5.37 -9.27 23.10
N GLN A 139 6.53 -9.70 23.59
CA GLN A 139 6.64 -10.38 24.88
C GLN A 139 6.29 -9.49 26.08
N GLU A 140 6.51 -8.18 25.95
CA GLU A 140 6.19 -7.18 26.98
C GLU A 140 4.73 -6.76 27.01
N PHE A 141 3.86 -7.32 26.14
CA PHE A 141 2.42 -7.06 26.19
C PHE A 141 1.80 -7.58 27.48
N PRO A 142 0.74 -6.92 28.00
CA PRO A 142 0.01 -7.36 29.18
C PRO A 142 -0.51 -8.80 29.07
N ALA A 143 -0.75 -9.43 30.20
CA ALA A 143 -1.12 -10.84 30.27
C ALA A 143 -2.40 -11.21 29.49
N ASP A 144 -3.36 -10.30 29.39
CA ASP A 144 -4.60 -10.44 28.61
C ASP A 144 -4.37 -10.47 27.10
N LEU A 145 -3.28 -9.83 26.64
CA LEU A 145 -2.84 -9.82 25.24
C LEU A 145 -1.74 -10.85 24.95
N ARG A 146 -1.46 -11.73 25.87
CA ARG A 146 -0.36 -12.69 25.73
C ARG A 146 -0.54 -13.56 24.50
N VAL A 147 0.45 -13.47 23.61
CA VAL A 147 0.60 -14.35 22.45
C VAL A 147 1.03 -15.73 22.93
N THR A 148 0.29 -16.78 22.56
CA THR A 148 0.57 -18.17 22.95
C THR A 148 1.58 -18.83 22.04
N THR A 149 1.54 -18.50 20.74
CA THR A 149 2.51 -18.94 19.73
C THR A 149 3.26 -17.73 19.19
N LEU A 150 4.48 -17.55 19.62
CA LEU A 150 5.36 -16.49 19.15
C LEU A 150 6.51 -17.08 18.33
N VAL A 151 6.52 -16.81 17.03
CA VAL A 151 7.56 -17.25 16.09
C VAL A 151 8.52 -16.10 15.83
N SER A 152 9.81 -16.34 16.03
CA SER A 152 10.87 -15.37 15.75
C SER A 152 11.50 -15.59 14.38
N VAL A 153 11.53 -14.55 13.55
CA VAL A 153 12.13 -14.57 12.21
C VAL A 153 13.42 -13.78 12.16
N ASP A 154 14.52 -14.46 11.91
CA ASP A 154 15.80 -13.86 11.54
C ASP A 154 15.87 -13.77 10.01
N VAL A 155 15.65 -12.59 9.46
CA VAL A 155 15.62 -12.36 8.00
C VAL A 155 16.96 -12.68 7.33
N THR A 156 18.08 -12.66 8.08
CA THR A 156 19.39 -12.97 7.53
C THR A 156 19.51 -14.43 7.12
N GLN A 157 18.68 -15.33 7.64
CA GLN A 157 18.68 -16.76 7.27
C GLN A 157 18.27 -16.98 5.81
N ALA A 158 17.49 -16.08 5.21
CA ALA A 158 17.15 -16.12 3.80
C ALA A 158 18.24 -15.57 2.87
N MET A 159 19.28 -14.93 3.39
CA MET A 159 20.39 -14.38 2.60
C MET A 159 21.33 -15.48 2.09
N PRO A 160 22.08 -15.21 0.98
CA PRO A 160 23.17 -16.07 0.54
C PRO A 160 24.20 -16.34 1.65
N LEU A 161 24.74 -17.57 1.70
CA LEU A 161 25.69 -17.97 2.75
C LEU A 161 26.88 -17.01 2.87
N ARG A 162 27.43 -16.55 1.74
CA ARG A 162 28.53 -15.57 1.70
C ARG A 162 28.20 -14.27 2.46
N MET A 163 26.98 -13.76 2.31
CA MET A 163 26.54 -12.55 3.00
C MET A 163 26.31 -12.80 4.48
N ARG A 164 25.72 -13.95 4.83
CA ARG A 164 25.56 -14.36 6.25
C ARG A 164 26.90 -14.47 6.96
N LEU A 165 27.93 -14.99 6.28
CA LEU A 165 29.29 -15.04 6.82
C LEU A 165 29.92 -13.65 6.92
N ALA A 166 29.73 -12.79 5.91
CA ALA A 166 30.20 -11.40 5.94
C ALA A 166 29.62 -10.59 7.12
N LEU A 167 28.34 -10.79 7.44
CA LEU A 167 27.69 -10.16 8.61
C LEU A 167 28.28 -10.61 9.95
N ARG A 168 29.07 -11.72 10.00
CA ARG A 168 29.73 -12.21 11.21
C ARG A 168 31.16 -11.71 11.39
N LEU A 169 31.70 -11.00 10.39
CA LEU A 169 33.03 -10.43 10.49
C LEU A 169 33.13 -9.47 11.69
N PRO A 170 34.29 -9.43 12.39
CA PRO A 170 34.48 -8.61 13.58
C PRO A 170 34.80 -7.14 13.28
N ILE A 171 34.16 -6.57 12.22
CA ILE A 171 34.32 -5.17 11.83
C ILE A 171 33.06 -4.37 12.17
N ALA A 172 33.19 -3.06 12.39
CA ALA A 172 32.11 -2.17 12.81
C ALA A 172 30.92 -2.24 11.83
N LYS A 173 31.16 -2.07 10.54
CA LYS A 173 30.12 -2.10 9.48
C LYS A 173 29.32 -3.42 9.47
N ALA A 174 29.98 -4.57 9.67
CA ALA A 174 29.28 -5.86 9.71
C ALA A 174 28.40 -5.98 10.97
N ARG A 175 28.86 -5.46 12.11
CA ARG A 175 28.08 -5.43 13.36
C ARG A 175 26.86 -4.54 13.24
N GLU A 176 27.00 -3.35 12.68
CA GLU A 176 25.90 -2.40 12.43
C GLU A 176 24.87 -3.00 11.47
N SER A 177 25.32 -3.52 10.32
CA SER A 177 24.44 -4.16 9.34
C SER A 177 23.70 -5.36 9.93
N ARG A 178 24.37 -6.17 10.75
CA ARG A 178 23.74 -7.28 11.46
C ARG A 178 22.71 -6.80 12.48
N ALA A 179 23.04 -5.80 13.29
CA ALA A 179 22.12 -5.23 14.28
C ALA A 179 20.91 -4.56 13.64
N ALA A 180 21.05 -4.04 12.41
CA ALA A 180 19.92 -3.51 11.64
C ALA A 180 18.95 -4.61 11.17
N LEU A 181 19.42 -5.85 10.96
CA LEU A 181 18.66 -6.92 10.32
C LEU A 181 18.16 -8.01 11.28
N THR A 182 18.84 -8.21 12.42
CA THR A 182 18.48 -9.30 13.35
C THR A 182 18.91 -9.00 14.78
N GLU A 183 18.18 -9.61 15.71
CA GLU A 183 18.48 -9.60 17.14
C GLU A 183 18.39 -11.03 17.71
N LYS A 184 19.14 -11.31 18.78
CA LYS A 184 19.00 -12.58 19.49
C LYS A 184 17.71 -12.57 20.29
N THR A 185 16.96 -13.66 20.20
CA THR A 185 15.67 -13.82 20.89
C THR A 185 15.72 -15.01 21.85
N SER A 186 14.97 -14.91 22.94
CA SER A 186 14.67 -16.00 23.88
C SER A 186 13.15 -16.18 23.92
N ASP A 187 12.71 -17.34 24.42
CA ASP A 187 11.30 -17.65 24.67
C ASP A 187 10.35 -17.43 23.47
N ALA A 188 10.88 -17.65 22.28
CA ALA A 188 10.13 -17.62 21.01
C ALA A 188 10.59 -18.80 20.15
N THR A 189 9.66 -19.40 19.41
CA THR A 189 9.95 -20.50 18.47
C THR A 189 10.75 -19.94 17.27
N PRO A 190 11.97 -20.41 17.00
CA PRO A 190 12.73 -19.91 15.85
C PRO A 190 12.12 -20.41 14.54
N TRP A 191 12.06 -19.53 13.52
CA TRP A 191 11.59 -19.87 12.17
C TRP A 191 12.19 -21.16 11.60
N SER A 192 13.47 -21.37 11.85
CA SER A 192 14.18 -22.56 11.39
C SER A 192 13.65 -23.89 11.95
N GLN A 193 12.83 -23.85 13.01
CA GLN A 193 12.14 -25.05 13.52
C GLN A 193 10.88 -25.35 12.68
N LEU A 194 10.15 -24.31 12.25
CA LEU A 194 8.92 -24.49 11.47
C LEU A 194 9.21 -25.12 10.11
N VAL A 195 10.24 -24.66 9.43
CA VAL A 195 10.61 -25.14 8.08
C VAL A 195 11.13 -26.60 8.05
N ARG A 196 11.38 -27.20 9.22
CA ARG A 196 11.82 -28.62 9.34
C ARG A 196 10.65 -29.57 9.60
N HIS A 197 9.45 -29.04 9.76
CA HIS A 197 8.26 -29.85 9.97
C HIS A 197 7.93 -30.67 8.70
N ASP A 198 7.21 -31.78 8.86
CA ASP A 198 6.64 -32.48 7.72
C ASP A 198 5.57 -31.60 7.05
N PRO A 199 5.38 -31.74 5.71
CA PRO A 199 4.38 -30.96 5.01
C PRO A 199 2.95 -31.27 5.50
N ILE A 200 2.07 -30.26 5.39
CA ILE A 200 0.66 -30.46 5.72
C ILE A 200 0.02 -31.47 4.76
N PRO A 201 -0.84 -32.39 5.24
CA PRO A 201 -1.52 -33.33 4.36
C PRO A 201 -2.33 -32.64 3.26
N GLU A 202 -2.34 -33.19 2.05
CA GLU A 202 -3.17 -32.66 0.95
C GLU A 202 -4.67 -32.67 1.29
N THR A 203 -5.09 -33.62 2.12
CA THR A 203 -6.48 -33.74 2.61
C THR A 203 -6.88 -32.67 3.63
N HIS A 204 -5.94 -31.81 4.09
CA HIS A 204 -6.27 -30.71 4.98
C HIS A 204 -7.24 -29.74 4.28
N PRO A 205 -8.34 -29.33 4.94
CA PRO A 205 -9.31 -28.40 4.34
C PRO A 205 -8.65 -27.15 3.77
N ARG A 206 -9.21 -26.65 2.69
CA ARG A 206 -8.78 -25.42 2.04
C ARG A 206 -9.77 -24.29 2.34
N PRO A 207 -9.32 -23.02 2.38
CA PRO A 207 -10.23 -21.91 2.56
C PRO A 207 -11.19 -21.77 1.36
N ALA A 208 -12.41 -21.35 1.62
CA ALA A 208 -13.40 -21.03 0.61
C ALA A 208 -13.19 -19.58 0.09
N THR A 209 -13.76 -19.30 -1.08
CA THR A 209 -13.65 -17.98 -1.73
C THR A 209 -14.19 -16.84 -0.84
N GLY A 210 -15.27 -17.10 -0.10
CA GLY A 210 -15.91 -16.12 0.79
C GLY A 210 -15.27 -15.98 2.17
N ASP A 211 -14.30 -16.85 2.53
CA ASP A 211 -13.67 -16.78 3.84
C ASP A 211 -12.85 -15.50 3.99
N LEU A 212 -12.77 -14.99 5.21
CA LEU A 212 -11.91 -13.88 5.57
C LEU A 212 -10.45 -14.30 5.41
N ALA A 213 -9.73 -13.57 4.56
CA ALA A 213 -8.31 -13.84 4.30
C ALA A 213 -7.41 -12.93 5.13
N ILE A 214 -7.74 -11.63 5.19
CA ILE A 214 -6.87 -10.61 5.78
C ILE A 214 -7.69 -9.61 6.58
N ILE A 215 -7.12 -9.16 7.71
CA ILE A 215 -7.52 -7.93 8.39
C ILE A 215 -6.41 -6.91 8.13
N GLN A 216 -6.72 -5.90 7.32
CA GLN A 216 -5.79 -4.84 6.94
C GLN A 216 -6.06 -3.58 7.73
N TYR A 217 -5.14 -3.19 8.62
CA TYR A 217 -5.31 -1.98 9.42
C TYR A 217 -5.08 -0.71 8.61
N THR A 218 -6.03 0.22 8.70
CA THR A 218 -5.92 1.56 8.13
C THR A 218 -5.50 2.55 9.19
N SER A 219 -4.71 3.56 8.80
CA SER A 219 -4.32 4.68 9.67
C SER A 219 -5.48 5.68 9.83
N GLY A 220 -6.64 5.24 10.29
CA GLY A 220 -7.86 6.05 10.37
C GLY A 220 -7.60 7.50 10.81
N THR A 221 -8.22 8.47 10.15
CA THR A 221 -8.13 9.91 10.46
C THR A 221 -8.64 10.23 11.89
N THR A 222 -9.44 9.34 12.49
CA THR A 222 -9.97 9.45 13.86
C THR A 222 -9.01 8.98 14.95
N GLY A 223 -7.83 8.45 14.59
CA GLY A 223 -6.80 8.03 15.55
C GLY A 223 -6.99 6.63 16.18
N THR A 224 -8.13 5.98 15.96
CA THR A 224 -8.33 4.58 16.31
C THR A 224 -8.18 3.74 15.04
N PRO A 225 -7.22 2.79 14.99
CA PRO A 225 -7.07 1.91 13.83
C PRO A 225 -8.35 1.11 13.58
N LYS A 226 -8.73 0.97 12.30
CA LYS A 226 -9.83 0.12 11.88
C LYS A 226 -9.27 -1.00 11.00
N GLY A 227 -9.59 -2.25 11.31
CA GLY A 227 -9.18 -3.41 10.52
C GLY A 227 -10.18 -3.66 9.40
N ALA A 228 -9.83 -3.38 8.15
CA ALA A 228 -10.66 -3.71 7.00
C ALA A 228 -10.63 -5.23 6.76
N MET A 229 -11.79 -5.86 6.68
CA MET A 229 -11.96 -7.29 6.44
C MET A 229 -11.97 -7.58 4.93
N LEU A 230 -10.91 -8.24 4.45
CA LEU A 230 -10.76 -8.62 3.05
C LEU A 230 -10.89 -10.14 2.91
N THR A 231 -11.86 -10.58 2.12
CA THR A 231 -12.05 -12.00 1.80
C THR A 231 -11.07 -12.46 0.73
N HIS A 232 -10.94 -13.78 0.55
CA HIS A 232 -10.23 -14.32 -0.60
C HIS A 232 -10.82 -13.79 -1.92
N ALA A 233 -12.16 -13.70 -2.03
CA ALA A 233 -12.82 -13.14 -3.21
C ALA A 233 -12.36 -11.73 -3.55
N ASN A 234 -12.29 -10.83 -2.55
CA ASN A 234 -11.91 -9.44 -2.78
C ASN A 234 -10.47 -9.32 -3.35
N LEU A 235 -9.54 -10.06 -2.74
CA LEU A 235 -8.12 -10.02 -3.13
C LEU A 235 -7.87 -10.74 -4.47
N LEU A 236 -8.56 -11.86 -4.73
CA LEU A 236 -8.53 -12.54 -6.02
C LEU A 236 -9.02 -11.65 -7.14
N ALA A 237 -10.15 -10.95 -6.91
CA ALA A 237 -10.70 -10.02 -7.88
C ALA A 237 -9.71 -8.89 -8.19
N ASN A 238 -9.11 -8.28 -7.15
CA ASN A 238 -8.18 -7.17 -7.37
C ASN A 238 -6.86 -7.62 -8.03
N ALA A 239 -6.37 -8.83 -7.73
CA ALA A 239 -5.23 -9.41 -8.45
C ALA A 239 -5.56 -9.68 -9.93
N ALA A 240 -6.79 -10.13 -10.22
CA ALA A 240 -7.27 -10.35 -11.59
C ALA A 240 -7.45 -9.01 -12.34
N GLN A 241 -8.00 -7.99 -11.68
CA GLN A 241 -8.12 -6.62 -12.20
C GLN A 241 -6.74 -6.04 -12.55
N ALA A 242 -5.78 -6.13 -11.63
CA ALA A 242 -4.41 -5.66 -11.87
C ALA A 242 -3.76 -6.37 -13.07
N ARG A 243 -3.97 -7.68 -13.20
CA ARG A 243 -3.46 -8.47 -14.33
C ARG A 243 -4.11 -8.07 -15.66
N ALA A 244 -5.42 -7.87 -15.66
CA ALA A 244 -6.16 -7.44 -16.85
C ALA A 244 -5.79 -6.01 -17.28
N TRP A 245 -5.39 -5.15 -16.33
CA TRP A 245 -4.99 -3.77 -16.60
C TRP A 245 -3.66 -3.63 -17.33
N VAL A 246 -2.80 -4.64 -17.25
CA VAL A 246 -1.46 -4.66 -17.86
C VAL A 246 -1.30 -5.83 -18.84
N PRO A 247 -2.13 -5.92 -19.91
CA PRO A 247 -2.17 -7.06 -20.81
C PRO A 247 -0.87 -7.29 -21.58
N SER A 248 0.01 -6.30 -21.63
CA SER A 248 1.34 -6.42 -22.26
C SER A 248 2.33 -7.25 -21.43
N ILE A 249 2.11 -7.43 -20.12
CA ILE A 249 2.99 -8.24 -19.28
C ILE A 249 2.66 -9.72 -19.45
N VAL A 250 3.63 -10.49 -19.95
CA VAL A 250 3.49 -11.92 -20.16
C VAL A 250 3.77 -12.69 -18.87
N ARG A 251 2.95 -13.70 -18.57
CA ARG A 251 3.13 -14.59 -17.41
C ARG A 251 4.40 -15.44 -17.53
N GLY A 252 5.00 -15.77 -16.39
CA GLY A 252 6.12 -16.71 -16.30
C GLY A 252 7.49 -16.05 -16.17
N GLU A 253 8.54 -16.72 -16.64
CA GLU A 253 9.95 -16.38 -16.37
C GLU A 253 10.38 -14.96 -16.74
N GLY A 254 9.75 -14.34 -17.76
CA GLY A 254 10.04 -12.97 -18.18
C GLY A 254 9.44 -11.91 -17.26
N CYS A 255 8.50 -12.28 -16.40
CA CYS A 255 7.84 -11.35 -15.51
C CYS A 255 8.68 -11.14 -14.23
N VAL A 256 9.10 -9.89 -14.00
CA VAL A 256 9.91 -9.50 -12.83
C VAL A 256 9.20 -8.36 -12.10
N VAL A 257 8.84 -8.58 -10.84
CA VAL A 257 8.17 -7.60 -9.97
C VAL A 257 9.12 -7.19 -8.86
N TYR A 258 9.24 -5.88 -8.63
CA TYR A 258 10.05 -5.37 -7.52
C TYR A 258 9.18 -4.99 -6.33
N ALA A 259 9.39 -5.64 -5.19
CA ALA A 259 8.77 -5.31 -3.92
C ALA A 259 9.54 -4.19 -3.20
N VAL A 260 9.54 -3.00 -3.78
CA VAL A 260 10.11 -1.78 -3.15
C VAL A 260 9.13 -1.15 -2.16
N LEU A 261 7.85 -1.49 -2.27
CA LEU A 261 6.80 -1.10 -1.31
C LEU A 261 6.66 -2.15 -0.20
N PRO A 262 6.29 -1.72 1.01
CA PRO A 262 6.08 -2.65 2.13
C PRO A 262 4.85 -3.53 1.88
N MET A 263 5.02 -4.86 1.98
CA MET A 263 3.94 -5.83 1.75
C MET A 263 2.95 -5.93 2.93
N PHE A 264 3.30 -5.43 4.10
CA PHE A 264 2.35 -5.27 5.20
C PHE A 264 1.33 -4.14 4.96
N HIS A 265 1.49 -3.37 3.89
CA HIS A 265 0.51 -2.37 3.43
C HIS A 265 -0.23 -2.91 2.21
N ALA A 266 -1.56 -2.69 2.13
CA ALA A 266 -2.41 -3.23 1.07
C ALA A 266 -1.87 -3.01 -0.35
N TYR A 267 -1.25 -1.84 -0.62
CA TYR A 267 -0.67 -1.52 -1.92
C TYR A 267 0.48 -2.48 -2.28
N GLY A 268 1.45 -2.67 -1.39
CA GLY A 268 2.54 -3.62 -1.60
C GLY A 268 2.06 -5.08 -1.58
N LEU A 269 1.09 -5.41 -0.73
CA LEU A 269 0.52 -6.75 -0.65
C LEU A 269 -0.09 -7.18 -1.99
N THR A 270 -0.93 -6.33 -2.58
CA THR A 270 -1.62 -6.69 -3.83
C THR A 270 -0.70 -6.54 -5.04
N LEU A 271 -0.10 -5.37 -5.27
CA LEU A 271 0.62 -5.14 -6.51
C LEU A 271 2.05 -5.72 -6.52
N CYS A 272 2.65 -6.00 -5.34
CA CYS A 272 3.89 -6.78 -5.32
C CYS A 272 3.59 -8.27 -5.14
N LEU A 273 3.00 -8.71 -4.00
CA LEU A 273 2.92 -10.12 -3.66
C LEU A 273 1.86 -10.87 -4.47
N THR A 274 0.56 -10.53 -4.33
CA THR A 274 -0.49 -11.35 -4.96
C THR A 274 -0.46 -11.25 -6.48
N PHE A 275 -0.16 -10.07 -7.02
CA PHE A 275 0.06 -9.90 -8.46
C PHE A 275 1.22 -10.77 -8.96
N ALA A 276 2.41 -10.67 -8.34
CA ALA A 276 3.57 -11.47 -8.77
C ALA A 276 3.28 -12.97 -8.75
N MET A 277 2.66 -13.47 -7.67
CA MET A 277 2.30 -14.88 -7.57
C MET A 277 1.26 -15.28 -8.64
N SER A 278 0.30 -14.41 -8.98
CA SER A 278 -0.69 -14.67 -10.03
C SER A 278 -0.09 -14.68 -11.44
N MET A 279 1.03 -14.02 -11.63
CA MET A 279 1.76 -13.94 -12.90
C MET A 279 2.80 -15.05 -13.08
N GLY A 280 3.07 -15.86 -12.05
CA GLY A 280 4.23 -16.75 -12.07
C GLY A 280 5.54 -15.98 -12.16
N ALA A 281 5.57 -14.76 -11.62
CA ALA A 281 6.66 -13.82 -11.74
C ALA A 281 7.80 -14.10 -10.75
N ARG A 282 8.99 -13.57 -11.05
CA ARG A 282 10.06 -13.41 -10.08
C ARG A 282 9.75 -12.18 -9.21
N LEU A 283 9.50 -12.37 -7.94
CA LEU A 283 9.35 -11.29 -6.96
C LEU A 283 10.70 -10.97 -6.31
N VAL A 284 11.25 -9.80 -6.61
CA VAL A 284 12.50 -9.33 -6.01
C VAL A 284 12.18 -8.54 -4.74
N LEU A 285 12.71 -9.00 -3.62
CA LEU A 285 12.38 -8.50 -2.29
C LEU A 285 13.44 -7.53 -1.78
N PHE A 286 13.00 -6.36 -1.35
CA PHE A 286 13.82 -5.35 -0.68
C PHE A 286 13.26 -5.13 0.73
N PRO A 287 14.02 -5.48 1.81
CA PRO A 287 13.55 -5.29 3.19
C PRO A 287 13.21 -3.84 3.53
N LYS A 288 13.90 -2.94 2.84
CA LYS A 288 13.74 -1.49 2.87
C LYS A 288 14.11 -0.97 1.49
N PHE A 289 13.41 0.05 1.01
CA PHE A 289 13.83 0.73 -0.23
C PHE A 289 15.22 1.32 -0.06
N ASP A 290 16.12 0.89 -0.92
CA ASP A 290 17.49 1.36 -1.04
C ASP A 290 17.82 1.41 -2.54
N PRO A 291 18.05 2.61 -3.13
CA PRO A 291 18.28 2.74 -4.56
C PRO A 291 19.49 1.94 -5.04
N ASP A 292 20.55 1.82 -4.22
CA ASP A 292 21.74 1.06 -4.61
C ASP A 292 21.45 -0.43 -4.76
N LEU A 293 20.63 -0.99 -3.85
CA LEU A 293 20.18 -2.38 -3.96
C LEU A 293 19.28 -2.59 -5.17
N VAL A 294 18.37 -1.66 -5.45
CA VAL A 294 17.48 -1.73 -6.62
C VAL A 294 18.30 -1.68 -7.90
N LEU A 295 19.21 -0.71 -8.05
CA LEU A 295 20.08 -0.56 -9.22
C LEU A 295 20.99 -1.78 -9.44
N ALA A 296 21.46 -2.41 -8.35
CA ALA A 296 22.27 -3.64 -8.46
C ALA A 296 21.47 -4.81 -9.03
N VAL A 297 20.16 -4.88 -8.80
CA VAL A 297 19.27 -5.90 -9.40
C VAL A 297 18.90 -5.53 -10.82
N THR A 298 18.56 -4.26 -11.09
CA THR A 298 18.17 -3.77 -12.42
C THR A 298 19.22 -4.10 -13.51
N LYS A 299 20.49 -4.08 -13.16
CA LYS A 299 21.58 -4.50 -14.08
C LYS A 299 21.48 -5.96 -14.55
N ARG A 300 20.78 -6.82 -13.80
CA ARG A 300 20.66 -8.26 -14.11
C ARG A 300 19.27 -8.64 -14.59
N HIS A 301 18.26 -8.07 -13.93
CA HIS A 301 16.86 -8.37 -14.15
C HIS A 301 16.06 -7.08 -14.02
N PRO A 302 15.92 -6.28 -15.10
CA PRO A 302 15.03 -5.11 -15.09
C PRO A 302 13.62 -5.49 -14.67
N ALA A 303 12.92 -4.59 -13.98
CA ALA A 303 11.55 -4.84 -13.55
C ALA A 303 10.58 -4.73 -14.73
N THR A 304 9.80 -5.76 -15.02
CA THR A 304 8.68 -5.61 -15.96
C THR A 304 7.51 -4.88 -15.31
N PHE A 305 7.38 -5.00 -13.98
CA PHE A 305 6.36 -4.30 -13.20
C PHE A 305 6.92 -3.73 -11.90
N LEU A 306 6.76 -2.41 -11.72
CA LEU A 306 7.34 -1.66 -10.61
C LEU A 306 6.27 -0.79 -9.91
N PRO A 307 5.55 -1.34 -8.91
CA PRO A 307 4.72 -0.52 -8.03
C PRO A 307 5.61 0.37 -7.15
N LEU A 308 5.33 1.66 -7.14
CA LEU A 308 6.12 2.64 -6.38
C LEU A 308 5.28 3.82 -5.90
N VAL A 309 5.94 4.75 -5.22
CA VAL A 309 5.41 6.08 -4.85
C VAL A 309 6.36 7.15 -5.41
N PRO A 310 5.91 8.40 -5.65
CA PRO A 310 6.73 9.43 -6.27
C PRO A 310 8.13 9.60 -5.66
N PRO A 311 8.32 9.65 -4.32
CA PRO A 311 9.66 9.77 -3.73
C PRO A 311 10.60 8.60 -4.04
N ILE A 312 10.06 7.40 -4.31
CA ILE A 312 10.87 6.25 -4.76
C ILE A 312 11.34 6.46 -6.19
N ALA A 313 10.45 6.92 -7.08
CA ALA A 313 10.81 7.21 -8.47
C ALA A 313 11.88 8.30 -8.57
N GLU A 314 11.71 9.41 -7.84
CA GLU A 314 12.68 10.51 -7.78
C GLU A 314 14.07 10.04 -7.32
N ARG A 315 14.11 9.33 -6.18
CA ARG A 315 15.38 8.83 -5.63
C ARG A 315 16.03 7.77 -6.52
N LEU A 316 15.23 6.95 -7.22
CA LEU A 316 15.75 5.95 -8.13
C LEU A 316 16.36 6.60 -9.39
N LEU A 317 15.69 7.61 -9.95
CA LEU A 317 16.21 8.40 -11.08
C LEU A 317 17.53 9.08 -10.71
N ALA A 318 17.56 9.81 -9.59
CA ALA A 318 18.75 10.53 -9.14
C ALA A 318 19.94 9.58 -8.89
N ALA A 319 19.69 8.43 -8.28
CA ALA A 319 20.73 7.44 -8.04
C ALA A 319 21.22 6.77 -9.34
N ALA A 320 20.30 6.50 -10.28
CA ALA A 320 20.63 5.93 -11.58
C ALA A 320 21.54 6.87 -12.40
N GLU A 321 21.20 8.16 -12.43
CA GLU A 321 22.00 9.21 -13.09
C GLU A 321 23.38 9.33 -12.42
N ALA A 322 23.43 9.47 -11.09
CA ALA A 322 24.68 9.62 -10.34
C ALA A 322 25.65 8.44 -10.51
N GLN A 323 25.11 7.23 -10.72
CA GLN A 323 25.91 6.00 -10.88
C GLN A 323 26.11 5.58 -12.34
N GLY A 324 25.53 6.29 -13.30
CA GLY A 324 25.54 5.90 -14.70
C GLY A 324 24.89 4.53 -14.98
N VAL A 325 23.84 4.17 -14.21
CA VAL A 325 23.11 2.92 -14.35
C VAL A 325 21.86 3.14 -15.18
N SER A 326 21.65 2.32 -16.22
CA SER A 326 20.44 2.34 -17.02
C SER A 326 19.27 1.74 -16.27
N LEU A 327 18.10 2.39 -16.34
CA LEU A 327 16.79 1.87 -15.91
C LEU A 327 16.02 1.24 -17.08
N ALA A 328 16.59 1.22 -18.28
CA ALA A 328 15.93 0.65 -19.46
C ALA A 328 15.50 -0.81 -19.24
N GLY A 329 14.31 -1.15 -19.74
CA GLY A 329 13.69 -2.46 -19.56
C GLY A 329 12.75 -2.53 -18.35
N THR A 330 12.48 -1.39 -17.68
CA THR A 330 11.33 -1.29 -16.78
C THR A 330 10.12 -0.94 -17.62
N ASP A 331 9.21 -1.91 -17.82
CA ASP A 331 8.12 -1.76 -18.79
C ASP A 331 6.97 -0.90 -18.25
N ILE A 332 6.54 -1.18 -17.02
CA ILE A 332 5.40 -0.50 -16.38
C ILE A 332 5.74 -0.18 -14.94
N ALA A 333 5.64 1.10 -14.59
CA ALA A 333 5.61 1.58 -13.23
C ALA A 333 4.22 2.16 -12.89
N ILE A 334 3.68 1.76 -11.73
CA ILE A 334 2.43 2.33 -11.21
C ILE A 334 2.77 3.11 -9.94
N SER A 335 2.44 4.40 -9.95
CA SER A 335 2.57 5.28 -8.80
C SER A 335 1.25 5.43 -8.08
N GLY A 336 1.23 5.24 -6.76
CA GLY A 336 0.02 5.33 -5.96
C GLY A 336 0.24 5.97 -4.59
N ALA A 337 -0.79 5.97 -3.77
CA ALA A 337 -0.83 6.51 -2.41
C ALA A 337 -0.65 8.04 -2.29
N MET A 338 -0.13 8.70 -3.31
CA MET A 338 0.10 10.15 -3.41
C MET A 338 -0.11 10.60 -4.85
N ALA A 339 -0.46 11.86 -5.06
CA ALA A 339 -0.52 12.45 -6.39
C ALA A 339 0.85 12.35 -7.09
N LEU A 340 0.84 11.95 -8.35
CA LEU A 340 2.04 11.83 -9.17
C LEU A 340 2.41 13.19 -9.76
N PRO A 341 3.57 13.79 -9.41
CA PRO A 341 4.01 15.04 -10.02
C PRO A 341 4.21 14.89 -11.53
N HIS A 342 3.61 15.78 -12.30
CA HIS A 342 3.66 15.72 -13.77
C HIS A 342 5.11 15.78 -14.30
N GLU A 343 5.95 16.58 -13.65
CA GLU A 343 7.36 16.76 -13.98
C GLU A 343 8.20 15.49 -13.81
N LEU A 344 7.73 14.51 -13.07
CA LEU A 344 8.41 13.24 -12.85
C LEU A 344 8.16 12.23 -13.98
N VAL A 345 7.01 12.31 -14.65
CA VAL A 345 6.57 11.31 -15.64
C VAL A 345 7.54 11.22 -16.82
N VAL A 346 7.77 12.33 -17.52
CA VAL A 346 8.60 12.35 -18.73
C VAL A 346 10.05 11.93 -18.47
N PRO A 347 10.75 12.43 -17.42
CA PRO A 347 12.10 11.95 -17.10
C PRO A 347 12.15 10.46 -16.77
N PHE A 348 11.17 9.93 -16.02
CA PHE A 348 11.14 8.53 -15.66
C PHE A 348 10.90 7.62 -16.87
N GLU A 349 9.93 7.94 -17.72
CA GLU A 349 9.63 7.19 -18.93
C GLU A 349 10.81 7.23 -19.93
N LYS A 350 11.49 8.37 -20.05
CA LYS A 350 12.72 8.48 -20.87
C LYS A 350 13.84 7.58 -20.34
N ALA A 351 14.00 7.47 -19.02
CA ALA A 351 15.05 6.67 -18.41
C ALA A 351 14.76 5.16 -18.48
N THR A 352 13.49 4.76 -18.44
CA THR A 352 13.06 3.36 -18.44
C THR A 352 12.73 2.82 -19.82
N GLY A 353 12.20 3.66 -20.69
CA GLY A 353 11.58 3.27 -21.96
C GLY A 353 10.16 2.72 -21.82
N GLY A 354 9.62 2.70 -20.61
CA GLY A 354 8.28 2.20 -20.28
C GLY A 354 7.33 3.29 -19.81
N TYR A 355 6.18 2.90 -19.26
CA TYR A 355 5.15 3.82 -18.77
C TYR A 355 5.26 4.06 -17.27
N LEU A 356 4.99 5.30 -16.83
CA LEU A 356 4.73 5.66 -15.44
C LEU A 356 3.32 6.22 -15.34
N VAL A 357 2.42 5.47 -14.72
CA VAL A 357 0.99 5.82 -14.61
C VAL A 357 0.57 5.96 -13.15
N GLU A 358 -0.45 6.78 -12.91
CA GLU A 358 -1.03 6.94 -11.57
C GLU A 358 -2.13 5.91 -11.32
N GLY A 359 -2.15 5.35 -10.09
CA GLY A 359 -3.20 4.49 -9.59
C GLY A 359 -3.74 4.98 -8.24
N TYR A 360 -5.00 4.67 -7.96
CA TYR A 360 -5.72 5.07 -6.77
C TYR A 360 -6.41 3.89 -6.12
N GLY A 361 -6.48 3.94 -4.79
CA GLY A 361 -7.21 2.95 -4.03
C GLY A 361 -7.14 3.19 -2.53
N LEU A 362 -7.86 2.32 -1.82
CA LEU A 362 -7.96 2.31 -0.36
C LEU A 362 -7.78 0.88 0.15
N SER A 363 -7.33 0.74 1.40
CA SER A 363 -7.21 -0.60 2.03
C SER A 363 -8.53 -1.37 2.00
N GLU A 364 -9.64 -0.66 2.13
CA GLU A 364 -11.01 -1.15 2.02
C GLU A 364 -11.39 -1.71 0.63
N CYS A 365 -10.52 -1.50 -0.36
CA CYS A 365 -10.77 -1.90 -1.76
C CYS A 365 -9.67 -2.84 -2.32
N SER A 366 -8.87 -3.49 -1.49
CA SER A 366 -7.95 -4.60 -1.80
C SER A 366 -6.65 -4.32 -2.60
N PRO A 367 -6.09 -3.15 -2.83
CA PRO A 367 -6.60 -1.82 -2.59
C PRO A 367 -7.04 -1.08 -3.84
N VAL A 368 -6.76 -1.57 -5.07
CA VAL A 368 -6.83 -0.76 -6.29
C VAL A 368 -8.26 -0.61 -6.79
N LEU A 369 -8.68 0.64 -6.93
CA LEU A 369 -9.97 0.99 -7.53
C LEU A 369 -9.84 1.48 -8.96
N MET A 370 -8.83 2.30 -9.22
CA MET A 370 -8.65 3.01 -10.46
C MET A 370 -7.17 3.10 -10.83
N ALA A 371 -6.89 3.16 -12.11
CA ALA A 371 -5.56 3.47 -12.61
C ALA A 371 -5.64 4.17 -13.97
N ASN A 372 -4.65 4.98 -14.31
CA ASN A 372 -4.51 5.47 -15.66
C ASN A 372 -4.21 4.31 -16.63
N PRO A 373 -4.74 4.34 -17.86
CA PRO A 373 -4.39 3.37 -18.88
C PRO A 373 -2.88 3.32 -19.13
N VAL A 374 -2.34 2.12 -19.29
CA VAL A 374 -0.95 1.93 -19.72
C VAL A 374 -0.88 2.09 -21.25
N ALA A 375 -1.20 3.28 -21.71
CA ALA A 375 -1.30 3.64 -23.12
C ALA A 375 -1.20 5.17 -23.31
N GLU A 376 -1.13 5.63 -24.57
CA GLU A 376 -1.00 7.05 -24.88
C GLU A 376 -2.22 7.90 -24.50
N ASN A 377 -3.38 7.29 -24.33
CA ASN A 377 -4.62 7.96 -23.92
C ASN A 377 -4.73 8.21 -22.41
N ARG A 378 -3.66 7.94 -21.64
CA ARG A 378 -3.61 8.31 -20.21
C ARG A 378 -3.75 9.82 -20.01
N VAL A 379 -4.40 10.23 -18.93
CA VAL A 379 -4.62 11.64 -18.60
C VAL A 379 -3.86 12.00 -17.32
N PRO A 380 -2.70 12.66 -17.42
CA PRO A 380 -1.92 13.07 -16.25
C PRO A 380 -2.71 13.96 -15.28
N GLY A 381 -2.45 13.81 -13.98
CA GLY A 381 -3.14 14.55 -12.92
C GLY A 381 -4.56 14.03 -12.65
N THR A 382 -4.92 12.88 -13.21
CA THR A 382 -6.09 12.09 -12.81
C THR A 382 -5.62 10.79 -12.18
N VAL A 383 -6.49 10.17 -11.38
CA VAL A 383 -6.23 8.82 -10.85
C VAL A 383 -6.65 7.74 -11.84
N GLY A 384 -7.03 8.12 -13.05
CA GLY A 384 -7.38 7.24 -14.15
C GLY A 384 -8.84 6.82 -14.15
N LEU A 385 -9.07 5.60 -14.60
CA LEU A 385 -10.37 5.01 -14.85
C LEU A 385 -10.64 3.88 -13.85
N PRO A 386 -11.92 3.62 -13.48
CA PRO A 386 -12.29 2.46 -12.68
C PRO A 386 -11.81 1.16 -13.33
N LEU A 387 -11.27 0.23 -12.53
CA LEU A 387 -10.82 -1.07 -13.00
C LEU A 387 -12.01 -1.94 -13.49
N PRO A 388 -11.79 -2.95 -14.33
CA PRO A 388 -12.83 -3.86 -14.81
C PRO A 388 -13.73 -4.39 -13.70
N GLY A 389 -15.05 -4.31 -13.90
CA GLY A 389 -16.05 -4.73 -12.91
C GLY A 389 -16.19 -3.79 -11.70
N THR A 390 -15.51 -2.63 -11.69
CA THR A 390 -15.71 -1.58 -10.69
C THR A 390 -16.72 -0.57 -11.18
N GLU A 391 -17.70 -0.27 -10.35
CA GLU A 391 -18.69 0.76 -10.58
C GLU A 391 -18.41 1.97 -9.69
N CYS A 392 -18.68 3.17 -10.17
CA CYS A 392 -18.55 4.39 -9.39
C CYS A 392 -19.66 5.40 -9.70
N ARG A 393 -19.97 6.22 -8.71
CA ARG A 393 -20.87 7.38 -8.80
C ARG A 393 -20.25 8.55 -8.07
N VAL A 394 -20.65 9.75 -8.43
CA VAL A 394 -20.32 10.98 -7.69
C VAL A 394 -21.61 11.51 -7.08
N VAL A 395 -21.64 11.58 -5.77
CA VAL A 395 -22.84 11.95 -5.01
C VAL A 395 -22.61 13.21 -4.19
N ASP A 396 -23.70 13.85 -3.79
CA ASP A 396 -23.66 14.96 -2.84
C ASP A 396 -23.09 14.46 -1.50
N PRO A 397 -22.03 15.06 -0.94
CA PRO A 397 -21.46 14.62 0.33
C PRO A 397 -22.43 14.70 1.52
N ASP A 398 -23.38 15.62 1.48
CA ASP A 398 -24.37 15.86 2.54
C ASP A 398 -25.63 15.00 2.35
N ASP A 399 -25.93 14.59 1.10
CA ASP A 399 -27.00 13.64 0.76
C ASP A 399 -26.49 12.55 -0.20
N PRO A 400 -25.85 11.49 0.28
CA PRO A 400 -25.21 10.49 -0.55
C PRO A 400 -26.18 9.62 -1.38
N HIS A 401 -27.49 9.84 -1.27
CA HIS A 401 -28.50 9.25 -2.16
C HIS A 401 -28.67 10.02 -3.47
N THR A 402 -28.24 11.27 -3.50
CA THR A 402 -28.39 12.18 -4.66
C THR A 402 -27.11 12.24 -5.48
N ASP A 403 -27.20 11.89 -6.78
CA ASP A 403 -26.09 12.07 -7.73
C ASP A 403 -25.88 13.56 -8.04
N VAL A 404 -24.64 13.96 -8.19
CA VAL A 404 -24.33 15.29 -8.74
C VAL A 404 -24.48 15.32 -10.26
N GLU A 405 -24.69 16.50 -10.83
CA GLU A 405 -24.71 16.66 -12.29
C GLU A 405 -23.39 16.20 -12.92
N PRO A 406 -23.41 15.64 -14.15
CA PRO A 406 -22.21 15.21 -14.86
C PRO A 406 -21.12 16.28 -14.87
N GLY A 407 -19.88 15.89 -14.54
CA GLY A 407 -18.75 16.81 -14.36
C GLY A 407 -18.78 17.63 -13.06
N GLY A 408 -19.82 17.47 -12.24
CA GLY A 408 -19.94 18.11 -10.93
C GLY A 408 -18.95 17.54 -9.93
N ARG A 409 -18.75 18.29 -8.84
CA ARG A 409 -17.89 17.92 -7.73
C ARG A 409 -18.72 17.26 -6.63
N GLY A 410 -18.34 16.07 -6.19
CA GLY A 410 -19.02 15.35 -5.12
C GLY A 410 -18.17 14.23 -4.53
N GLU A 411 -18.73 13.47 -3.59
CA GLU A 411 -18.08 12.32 -2.99
C GLU A 411 -18.10 11.12 -3.97
N LEU A 412 -16.94 10.49 -4.10
CA LEU A 412 -16.83 9.24 -4.84
C LEU A 412 -17.41 8.09 -4.00
N VAL A 413 -18.42 7.40 -4.56
CA VAL A 413 -18.91 6.14 -4.01
C VAL A 413 -18.66 5.03 -5.01
N VAL A 414 -18.30 3.85 -4.51
CA VAL A 414 -17.84 2.74 -5.36
C VAL A 414 -18.53 1.42 -4.97
N ARG A 415 -18.68 0.55 -5.96
CA ARG A 415 -19.12 -0.83 -5.80
C ARG A 415 -18.26 -1.71 -6.71
N GLY A 416 -17.86 -2.89 -6.22
CA GLY A 416 -17.05 -3.81 -7.01
C GLY A 416 -16.62 -5.04 -6.22
N PRO A 417 -16.14 -6.08 -6.90
CA PRO A 417 -15.78 -7.34 -6.25
C PRO A 417 -14.59 -7.21 -5.30
N GLN A 418 -13.77 -6.19 -5.44
CA GLN A 418 -12.61 -5.90 -4.59
C GLN A 418 -12.96 -5.10 -3.31
N VAL A 419 -14.20 -4.60 -3.19
CA VAL A 419 -14.62 -3.81 -2.02
C VAL A 419 -14.85 -4.72 -0.81
N PHE A 420 -14.33 -4.33 0.33
CA PHE A 420 -14.35 -5.08 1.58
C PHE A 420 -15.77 -5.33 2.12
N SER A 421 -15.87 -6.27 3.08
CA SER A 421 -17.15 -6.60 3.72
C SER A 421 -17.47 -5.73 4.95
N GLY A 422 -16.52 -4.92 5.43
CA GLY A 422 -16.67 -4.06 6.59
C GLY A 422 -15.45 -4.06 7.51
N TYR A 423 -15.55 -3.37 8.65
CA TYR A 423 -14.49 -3.28 9.65
C TYR A 423 -14.64 -4.35 10.73
N TYR A 424 -13.55 -5.03 11.06
CA TYR A 424 -13.49 -6.10 12.04
C TYR A 424 -13.99 -5.64 13.42
N GLY A 425 -15.03 -6.30 13.93
CA GLY A 425 -15.63 -6.00 15.23
C GLY A 425 -16.26 -4.61 15.35
N LYS A 426 -16.52 -3.89 14.25
CA LYS A 426 -17.04 -2.52 14.25
C LYS A 426 -18.23 -2.36 13.29
N PRO A 427 -19.40 -2.95 13.60
CA PRO A 427 -20.57 -2.90 12.73
C PRO A 427 -21.06 -1.45 12.49
N GLU A 428 -21.10 -0.61 13.52
CA GLU A 428 -21.53 0.78 13.43
C GLU A 428 -20.63 1.58 12.44
N ALA A 429 -19.31 1.43 12.57
CA ALA A 429 -18.37 2.08 11.67
C ALA A 429 -18.45 1.52 10.23
N THR A 430 -18.94 0.30 10.06
CA THR A 430 -19.23 -0.30 8.76
C THR A 430 -20.48 0.32 8.15
N GLU A 431 -21.57 0.44 8.92
CA GLU A 431 -22.81 1.07 8.47
C GLU A 431 -22.59 2.53 8.03
N GLU A 432 -21.76 3.28 8.74
CA GLU A 432 -21.43 4.68 8.42
C GLU A 432 -20.81 4.88 7.02
N VAL A 433 -20.12 3.85 6.51
CA VAL A 433 -19.38 3.96 5.23
C VAL A 433 -20.07 3.27 4.07
N PHE A 434 -21.25 2.66 4.28
CA PHE A 434 -22.05 2.08 3.22
C PHE A 434 -23.42 2.76 3.09
N VAL A 435 -23.79 3.10 1.87
CA VAL A 435 -25.11 3.66 1.52
C VAL A 435 -25.64 2.86 0.34
N ASP A 436 -26.78 2.17 0.51
CA ASP A 436 -27.43 1.35 -0.53
C ASP A 436 -26.49 0.35 -1.24
N GLY A 437 -25.53 -0.21 -0.49
CA GLY A 437 -24.52 -1.14 -1.01
C GLY A 437 -23.33 -0.47 -1.71
N TRP A 438 -23.26 0.87 -1.73
CA TRP A 438 -22.13 1.63 -2.21
C TRP A 438 -21.19 2.00 -1.05
N PHE A 439 -19.90 1.76 -1.23
CA PHE A 439 -18.87 2.18 -0.28
C PHE A 439 -18.51 3.65 -0.51
N ARG A 440 -18.62 4.45 0.53
CA ARG A 440 -18.23 5.86 0.57
C ARG A 440 -16.73 5.98 0.79
N THR A 441 -16.01 6.50 -0.21
CA THR A 441 -14.55 6.62 -0.13
C THR A 441 -14.09 7.76 0.80
N GLY A 442 -14.95 8.75 1.01
CA GLY A 442 -14.62 10.00 1.69
C GLY A 442 -13.74 10.93 0.84
N ASP A 443 -13.50 10.61 -0.41
CA ASP A 443 -12.72 11.44 -1.34
C ASP A 443 -13.67 12.24 -2.25
N ILE A 444 -13.44 13.55 -2.37
CA ILE A 444 -14.15 14.43 -3.27
C ILE A 444 -13.49 14.40 -4.63
N VAL A 445 -14.29 14.13 -5.66
CA VAL A 445 -13.80 13.96 -7.03
C VAL A 445 -14.61 14.76 -8.05
N THR A 446 -14.07 14.82 -9.26
CA THR A 446 -14.79 15.11 -10.50
C THR A 446 -14.51 14.00 -11.50
N ILE A 447 -15.46 13.69 -12.40
CA ILE A 447 -15.29 12.76 -13.52
C ILE A 447 -15.52 13.54 -14.80
N ASP A 448 -14.58 13.43 -15.73
CA ASP A 448 -14.71 14.07 -17.05
C ASP A 448 -15.53 13.22 -18.04
N ASP A 449 -15.77 13.75 -19.25
CA ASP A 449 -16.55 13.07 -20.31
C ASP A 449 -15.90 11.74 -20.78
N GLY A 450 -14.59 11.59 -20.61
CA GLY A 450 -13.84 10.36 -20.89
C GLY A 450 -13.92 9.33 -19.77
N GLY A 451 -14.50 9.68 -18.62
CA GLY A 451 -14.60 8.86 -17.44
C GLY A 451 -13.38 8.93 -16.52
N PHE A 452 -12.40 9.81 -16.80
CA PHE A 452 -11.22 9.97 -15.95
C PHE A 452 -11.58 10.68 -14.65
N VAL A 453 -11.17 10.08 -13.54
CA VAL A 453 -11.45 10.57 -12.20
C VAL A 453 -10.30 11.45 -11.70
N ARG A 454 -10.65 12.61 -11.20
CA ARG A 454 -9.69 13.53 -10.56
C ARG A 454 -10.06 13.73 -9.09
N ILE A 455 -9.14 13.42 -8.19
CA ILE A 455 -9.30 13.73 -6.76
C ILE A 455 -9.12 15.22 -6.56
N VAL A 456 -10.09 15.83 -5.88
CA VAL A 456 -10.06 17.23 -5.49
C VAL A 456 -9.56 17.38 -4.06
N ASP A 457 -10.15 16.58 -3.12
CA ASP A 457 -9.71 16.53 -1.71
C ASP A 457 -10.39 15.37 -0.95
N ARG A 458 -10.19 15.35 0.38
CA ARG A 458 -10.87 14.44 1.30
C ARG A 458 -11.88 15.18 2.17
N ILE A 459 -13.08 14.61 2.34
CA ILE A 459 -14.15 15.21 3.16
C ILE A 459 -13.64 15.54 4.57
N LYS A 460 -12.94 14.62 5.21
CA LYS A 460 -12.41 14.77 6.59
C LYS A 460 -11.22 15.72 6.71
N GLU A 461 -10.63 16.14 5.60
CA GLU A 461 -9.50 17.06 5.55
C GLU A 461 -9.95 18.46 5.11
N LEU A 462 -11.20 18.61 4.61
CA LEU A 462 -11.76 19.92 4.27
C LEU A 462 -11.74 20.86 5.49
N ILE A 463 -11.27 22.06 5.27
CA ILE A 463 -11.22 23.12 6.28
C ILE A 463 -12.50 23.92 6.18
N ILE A 464 -13.27 23.97 7.26
CA ILE A 464 -14.54 24.68 7.29
C ILE A 464 -14.29 26.08 7.87
N THR A 465 -14.10 27.07 7.01
CA THR A 465 -13.78 28.44 7.40
C THR A 465 -14.88 29.43 6.97
N GLY A 466 -15.52 30.08 7.91
CA GLY A 466 -16.59 31.05 7.62
C GLY A 466 -17.77 30.49 6.82
N GLY A 467 -18.07 29.20 6.97
CA GLY A 467 -19.12 28.51 6.22
C GLY A 467 -18.70 28.01 4.82
N PHE A 468 -17.43 28.18 4.45
CA PHE A 468 -16.88 27.69 3.18
C PHE A 468 -16.00 26.47 3.40
N ASN A 469 -16.12 25.50 2.51
CA ASN A 469 -15.22 24.33 2.44
C ASN A 469 -13.96 24.69 1.64
N VAL A 470 -12.81 24.64 2.28
CA VAL A 470 -11.50 24.85 1.66
C VAL A 470 -10.78 23.52 1.57
N ALA A 471 -10.40 23.16 0.36
CA ALA A 471 -9.60 21.98 0.08
C ALA A 471 -8.12 22.24 0.41
N PRO A 472 -7.50 21.57 1.42
CA PRO A 472 -6.09 21.74 1.73
C PRO A 472 -5.18 21.54 0.52
N THR A 473 -5.47 20.51 -0.27
CA THR A 473 -4.67 20.16 -1.46
C THR A 473 -4.68 21.26 -2.51
N GLU A 474 -5.79 21.98 -2.70
CA GLU A 474 -5.86 23.13 -3.62
C GLU A 474 -4.89 24.25 -3.16
N VAL A 475 -4.88 24.53 -1.88
CA VAL A 475 -4.00 25.55 -1.30
C VAL A 475 -2.54 25.12 -1.37
N GLU A 476 -2.24 23.86 -1.02
CA GLU A 476 -0.89 23.27 -1.13
C GLU A 476 -0.35 23.36 -2.55
N ASN A 477 -1.16 23.03 -3.57
CA ASN A 477 -0.77 23.08 -4.97
C ASN A 477 -0.41 24.50 -5.45
N VAL A 478 -1.09 25.51 -4.91
CA VAL A 478 -0.74 26.91 -5.19
C VAL A 478 0.55 27.30 -4.47
N LEU A 479 0.68 26.96 -3.18
CA LEU A 479 1.87 27.32 -2.40
C LEU A 479 3.16 26.65 -2.92
N ARG A 480 3.09 25.41 -3.44
CA ARG A 480 4.25 24.74 -4.07
C ARG A 480 4.79 25.45 -5.30
N GLN A 481 4.03 26.31 -5.95
CA GLN A 481 4.51 27.11 -7.08
C GLN A 481 5.41 28.28 -6.66
N HIS A 482 5.47 28.59 -5.36
CA HIS A 482 6.33 29.64 -4.85
C HIS A 482 7.79 29.14 -4.74
N ALA A 483 8.73 29.83 -5.36
CA ALA A 483 10.12 29.39 -5.51
C ALA A 483 10.88 29.10 -4.19
N SER A 484 10.44 29.69 -3.07
CA SER A 484 11.06 29.46 -1.76
C SER A 484 10.52 28.22 -1.03
N ILE A 485 9.53 27.50 -1.57
CA ILE A 485 8.86 26.37 -0.91
C ILE A 485 9.26 25.06 -1.56
N ALA A 486 9.87 24.15 -0.79
CA ALA A 486 10.17 22.78 -1.20
C ALA A 486 9.00 21.84 -0.92
N ASP A 487 8.33 21.99 0.25
CA ASP A 487 7.20 21.16 0.61
C ASP A 487 6.22 21.93 1.50
N VAL A 488 4.94 21.52 1.51
CA VAL A 488 3.90 22.21 2.25
C VAL A 488 2.80 21.26 2.70
N ALA A 489 2.29 21.50 3.89
CA ALA A 489 1.07 20.88 4.40
C ALA A 489 0.11 21.95 4.89
N VAL A 490 -1.14 21.88 4.43
CA VAL A 490 -2.22 22.81 4.82
C VAL A 490 -3.23 22.08 5.70
N VAL A 491 -3.65 22.72 6.78
CA VAL A 491 -4.61 22.16 7.74
C VAL A 491 -5.54 23.25 8.28
N GLY A 492 -6.74 22.84 8.72
CA GLY A 492 -7.64 23.71 9.49
C GLY A 492 -7.24 23.71 10.97
N MET A 493 -7.11 24.91 11.55
CA MET A 493 -6.92 25.09 12.98
C MET A 493 -8.15 25.79 13.57
N PRO A 494 -8.57 25.43 14.79
CA PRO A 494 -9.72 26.08 15.43
C PRO A 494 -9.60 27.61 15.46
N SER A 495 -10.68 28.31 15.15
CA SER A 495 -10.76 29.76 15.16
C SER A 495 -12.07 30.23 15.79
N GLU A 496 -12.00 31.13 16.76
CA GLU A 496 -13.18 31.68 17.44
C GLU A 496 -14.15 32.43 16.50
N HIS A 497 -13.64 32.91 15.35
CA HIS A 497 -14.40 33.77 14.45
C HIS A 497 -14.91 33.07 13.18
N SER A 498 -14.27 31.98 12.77
CA SER A 498 -14.56 31.31 11.48
C SER A 498 -14.82 29.81 11.58
N GLY A 499 -14.87 29.24 12.79
CA GLY A 499 -14.90 27.81 13.02
C GLY A 499 -13.48 27.24 12.88
N GLU A 500 -12.94 27.21 11.66
CA GLU A 500 -11.53 26.92 11.41
C GLU A 500 -10.86 28.06 10.63
N GLU A 501 -9.54 28.13 10.71
CA GLU A 501 -8.70 28.95 9.83
C GLU A 501 -7.73 28.09 9.04
N VAL A 502 -7.42 28.53 7.82
CA VAL A 502 -6.43 27.86 6.96
C VAL A 502 -5.03 28.19 7.45
N VAL A 503 -4.24 27.18 7.80
CA VAL A 503 -2.86 27.30 8.27
C VAL A 503 -1.96 26.41 7.44
N ALA A 504 -0.79 26.93 7.03
CA ALA A 504 0.20 26.19 6.26
C ALA A 504 1.49 25.98 7.07
N ALA A 505 1.99 24.73 7.10
CA ALA A 505 3.36 24.40 7.49
C ALA A 505 4.18 24.23 6.21
N VAL A 506 5.28 24.97 6.08
CA VAL A 506 6.09 25.01 4.85
C VAL A 506 7.54 24.64 5.14
N VAL A 507 8.16 23.89 4.24
CA VAL A 507 9.60 23.57 4.23
C VAL A 507 10.26 24.46 3.18
N ALA A 508 11.34 25.13 3.57
CA ALA A 508 12.08 25.99 2.66
C ALA A 508 12.79 25.20 1.55
N ALA A 509 12.85 25.75 0.35
CA ALA A 509 13.72 25.23 -0.71
C ALA A 509 15.19 25.46 -0.37
N ASP A 510 16.08 24.62 -0.88
CA ASP A 510 17.51 24.67 -0.59
C ASP A 510 18.11 26.06 -0.87
N GLY A 511 18.73 26.64 0.17
CA GLY A 511 19.34 27.95 0.09
C GLY A 511 18.36 29.14 0.07
N CYS A 512 17.05 28.90 0.27
CA CYS A 512 16.04 29.94 0.31
C CYS A 512 15.60 30.22 1.77
N GLU A 513 15.21 31.46 2.02
CA GLU A 513 14.49 31.86 3.21
C GLU A 513 13.02 32.09 2.84
N VAL A 514 12.10 31.54 3.64
CA VAL A 514 10.66 31.72 3.41
C VAL A 514 10.19 32.95 4.15
N ASP A 515 9.72 33.95 3.41
CA ASP A 515 8.98 35.09 3.96
C ASP A 515 7.47 34.77 3.95
N PRO A 516 6.83 34.57 5.12
CA PRO A 516 5.40 34.26 5.20
C PRO A 516 4.50 35.31 4.57
N ASP A 517 4.89 36.60 4.58
CA ASP A 517 4.10 37.70 4.01
C ASP A 517 4.18 37.68 2.48
N ALA A 518 5.35 37.41 1.90
CA ALA A 518 5.53 37.23 0.47
C ALA A 518 4.74 36.03 -0.05
N VAL A 519 4.80 34.90 0.65
CA VAL A 519 4.03 33.69 0.30
C VAL A 519 2.52 33.95 0.36
N ARG A 520 2.04 34.67 1.39
CA ARG A 520 0.62 35.07 1.47
C ARG A 520 0.22 36.02 0.36
N ALA A 521 1.07 36.96 0.01
CA ALA A 521 0.83 37.89 -1.10
C ALA A 521 0.73 37.15 -2.43
N PHE A 522 1.61 36.16 -2.67
CA PHE A 522 1.56 35.29 -3.82
C PHE A 522 0.23 34.50 -3.87
N ALA A 523 -0.14 33.85 -2.76
CA ALA A 523 -1.38 33.08 -2.67
C ALA A 523 -2.62 33.95 -2.92
N ARG A 524 -2.65 35.21 -2.45
CA ARG A 524 -3.75 36.17 -2.70
C ARG A 524 -3.92 36.52 -4.18
N GLY A 525 -2.88 36.41 -4.98
CA GLY A 525 -2.95 36.64 -6.42
C GLY A 525 -3.65 35.54 -7.18
N ILE A 526 -3.84 34.34 -6.55
CA ILE A 526 -4.34 33.13 -7.22
C ILE A 526 -5.60 32.60 -6.52
N LEU A 527 -5.62 32.60 -5.18
CA LEU A 527 -6.69 32.03 -4.37
C LEU A 527 -7.73 33.09 -3.93
N THR A 528 -8.97 32.65 -3.75
CA THR A 528 -9.99 33.48 -3.10
C THR A 528 -9.59 33.79 -1.65
N PRO A 529 -10.00 34.97 -1.08
CA PRO A 529 -9.51 35.45 0.22
C PRO A 529 -9.67 34.44 1.37
N TYR A 530 -10.75 33.67 1.39
CA TYR A 530 -11.02 32.70 2.47
C TYR A 530 -10.14 31.44 2.37
N LYS A 531 -9.53 31.15 1.22
CA LYS A 531 -8.60 30.03 1.00
C LYS A 531 -7.14 30.40 1.34
N VAL A 532 -6.82 31.68 1.41
CA VAL A 532 -5.46 32.14 1.70
C VAL A 532 -5.08 31.81 3.14
N PRO A 533 -3.94 31.13 3.39
CA PRO A 533 -3.52 30.82 4.75
C PRO A 533 -3.42 32.06 5.65
N ARG A 534 -4.08 32.00 6.80
CA ARG A 534 -4.00 33.06 7.83
C ARG A 534 -2.63 33.05 8.50
N ARG A 535 -2.09 31.87 8.72
CA ARG A 535 -0.78 31.64 9.33
C ARG A 535 0.06 30.72 8.45
N ILE A 536 1.34 31.06 8.31
CA ILE A 536 2.35 30.22 7.65
C ILE A 536 3.45 29.99 8.67
N VAL A 537 3.79 28.72 8.92
CA VAL A 537 4.81 28.30 9.86
C VAL A 537 5.90 27.60 9.07
N VAL A 538 7.14 28.09 9.19
CA VAL A 538 8.30 27.45 8.53
C VAL A 538 8.80 26.33 9.44
N VAL A 539 8.99 25.14 8.87
CA VAL A 539 9.44 23.94 9.58
C VAL A 539 10.61 23.30 8.83
N ASP A 540 11.45 22.55 9.55
CA ASP A 540 12.60 21.87 8.94
C ASP A 540 12.16 20.69 8.05
N GLU A 541 11.13 19.96 8.48
CA GLU A 541 10.57 18.81 7.75
C GLU A 541 9.09 18.59 8.09
N LEU A 542 8.35 17.98 7.17
CA LEU A 542 6.98 17.54 7.42
C LEU A 542 6.95 16.07 7.86
N PRO A 543 6.12 15.70 8.86
CA PRO A 543 5.95 14.32 9.26
C PRO A 543 5.28 13.52 8.13
N LYS A 544 5.93 12.43 7.71
CA LYS A 544 5.48 11.57 6.61
C LYS A 544 5.36 10.11 7.05
N SER A 545 4.42 9.39 6.45
CA SER A 545 4.33 7.93 6.57
C SER A 545 5.48 7.24 5.83
N LEU A 546 5.64 5.93 6.01
CA LEU A 546 6.66 5.13 5.30
C LEU A 546 6.50 5.14 3.77
N ILE A 547 5.31 5.40 3.28
CA ILE A 547 5.00 5.58 1.85
C ILE A 547 5.04 7.05 1.42
N GLY A 548 5.63 7.95 2.24
CA GLY A 548 5.85 9.36 1.92
C GLY A 548 4.64 10.28 2.09
N LYS A 549 3.46 9.76 2.48
CA LYS A 549 2.25 10.59 2.68
C LYS A 549 2.41 11.50 3.90
N VAL A 550 2.13 12.80 3.74
CA VAL A 550 2.14 13.76 4.85
C VAL A 550 1.07 13.40 5.89
N LEU A 551 1.47 13.39 7.15
CA LEU A 551 0.61 13.07 8.29
C LEU A 551 0.06 14.38 8.90
N ARG A 552 -0.98 14.96 8.27
CA ARG A 552 -1.55 16.27 8.64
C ARG A 552 -1.93 16.39 10.11
N ARG A 553 -2.38 15.31 10.73
CA ARG A 553 -2.64 15.28 12.17
C ARG A 553 -1.38 15.56 12.98
N GLN A 554 -0.24 14.93 12.61
CA GLN A 554 1.03 15.18 13.29
C GLN A 554 1.57 16.58 12.98
N VAL A 555 1.27 17.14 11.80
CA VAL A 555 1.56 18.56 11.50
C VAL A 555 0.83 19.47 12.48
N LYS A 556 -0.48 19.26 12.70
CA LYS A 556 -1.25 20.02 13.72
C LYS A 556 -0.63 19.89 15.11
N GLU A 557 -0.35 18.66 15.55
CA GLU A 557 0.13 18.38 16.91
C GLU A 557 1.55 18.92 17.17
N ARG A 558 2.46 18.87 16.17
CA ARG A 558 3.87 19.24 16.35
C ARG A 558 4.17 20.71 16.14
N PHE A 559 3.51 21.34 15.19
CA PHE A 559 3.94 22.64 14.69
C PHE A 559 2.90 23.73 14.83
N LEU A 560 1.64 23.40 15.07
CA LEU A 560 0.54 24.35 14.97
C LEU A 560 -0.36 24.39 16.22
N ALA A 561 -0.07 23.60 17.24
CA ALA A 561 -0.89 23.45 18.46
C ALA A 561 -0.73 24.58 19.50
N GLU A 562 -0.14 25.74 19.14
CA GLU A 562 -0.03 26.91 20.00
C GLU A 562 -1.05 27.99 19.62
#